data_2e5aba53c3924437746b2e37ef7e345c
#
_entry.id   2e5aba53c3924437746b2e37ef7e345c
#
_cell.length_a   1.000
_cell.length_b   1.000
_cell.length_c   1.000
_cell.angle_alpha   90.00
_cell.angle_beta   90.00
_cell.angle_gamma   90.00
#
_symmetry.space_group_name_H-M   'P 1'
#
loop_
_entity.id
_entity.type
_entity.pdbx_description
1 polymer ?
#
loop_
_entity_poly.entity_id
_entity_poly.type
_entity_poly.pdbx_seq_one_letter_code
_entity_poly.pdbx_strand_id
1 'polypeptide(L)'
;MDISFIGRPHEYDARRVYSLTGADWQERVNFERLRKERLARAKEQMELHDLGALVVFDGANVRYLTSSFQGNWKYNIFIRYAVLPRGGEPILFETAGSDLVCARMDLPWMEGRIRPAITWRWSEGAVEYMVDRMVDSVVEVLREHKVEKEKIGIDSLDMASLAAFQKKGIKVANAMPAMAAARVVKTRDEVELCKQAAAIGDACMYKARYEWCKPGITERELSGKMIEYMYSKGCEIVYEIIVASGGNTSPYRRWPTDKIIRQGDLIIIDNNTVGPSGYFVDYVRCWKVEAKPTPKEKDLYKECYDSLMAAIEMMKPGNTSRDVAEKFPVYDDDKYGTVTLQQFAHSIGLTLYEGMWISRAYSLKYPAEIKPNMYFAVETFAGHPLLEQTVRLECDLVVTDKGHELFTLFPFEEEMLK
;
A
#
# COMPACT_ATOMS: atom_id res chain seq x y z
N MET A 1 36.14 7.19 21.33
CA MET A 1 35.11 6.88 20.34
C MET A 1 33.78 7.06 21.05
N ASP A 2 33.02 8.06 20.70
CA ASP A 2 31.72 8.31 21.31
C ASP A 2 30.75 7.23 20.84
N ILE A 3 30.39 6.31 21.73
CA ILE A 3 29.46 5.20 21.48
C ILE A 3 28.01 5.56 21.87
N SER A 4 27.75 6.79 22.30
CA SER A 4 26.40 7.28 22.64
C SER A 4 25.43 7.23 21.47
N PHE A 5 25.99 7.09 20.29
CA PHE A 5 25.30 6.92 19.03
C PHE A 5 24.85 5.46 18.75
N ILE A 6 25.44 4.44 19.42
CA ILE A 6 25.09 3.03 19.27
C ILE A 6 23.81 2.73 20.06
N GLY A 7 22.86 3.39 20.06
CA GLY A 7 21.63 3.12 20.79
C GLY A 7 20.50 4.05 20.38
N ARG A 8 20.71 4.82 19.33
CA ARG A 8 19.67 5.66 18.79
C ARG A 8 18.88 4.89 17.72
N PRO A 9 17.71 4.36 18.05
CA PRO A 9 16.96 3.46 17.17
C PRO A 9 16.65 4.05 15.80
N HIS A 10 16.44 5.36 15.73
CA HIS A 10 16.14 6.05 14.48
C HIS A 10 17.33 6.14 13.51
N GLU A 11 18.55 6.26 14.02
CA GLU A 11 19.77 6.19 13.21
C GLU A 11 20.06 4.76 12.79
N TYR A 12 19.64 3.82 13.63
CA TYR A 12 19.77 2.40 13.37
C TYR A 12 18.74 1.92 12.33
N ASP A 13 17.53 2.42 12.38
CA ASP A 13 16.47 2.11 11.43
C ASP A 13 16.83 2.63 10.04
N ALA A 14 17.37 3.81 9.97
CA ALA A 14 17.91 4.36 8.75
C ALA A 14 18.97 3.41 8.13
N ARG A 15 19.84 2.79 8.88
CA ARG A 15 20.90 1.89 8.37
C ARG A 15 20.44 0.49 8.01
N ARG A 16 19.41 -0.03 8.65
CA ARG A 16 18.94 -1.40 8.42
C ARG A 16 18.41 -1.63 7.03
N VAL A 17 17.88 -0.64 6.46
CA VAL A 17 17.20 -0.75 5.19
C VAL A 17 18.17 -0.82 4.02
N TYR A 18 19.45 -0.52 4.19
CA TYR A 18 20.39 -0.11 3.19
C TYR A 18 21.40 -1.09 2.73
N SER A 19 21.50 -2.16 3.42
CA SER A 19 22.47 -3.21 3.13
C SER A 19 22.27 -3.90 1.79
N LEU A 20 21.15 -3.62 1.11
CA LEU A 20 20.73 -4.41 -0.03
C LEU A 20 21.28 -4.00 -1.38
N THR A 21 21.52 -2.72 -1.56
CA THR A 21 21.91 -2.18 -2.86
C THR A 21 23.37 -1.77 -2.92
N GLY A 22 24.09 -1.80 -1.77
CA GLY A 22 25.44 -1.24 -1.67
C GLY A 22 25.50 0.26 -1.94
N ALA A 23 24.36 0.90 -2.14
CA ALA A 23 24.25 2.33 -2.33
C ALA A 23 23.97 3.00 -1.00
N ASP A 24 24.67 4.07 -0.70
CA ASP A 24 24.37 4.94 0.43
C ASP A 24 23.15 5.80 0.10
N TRP A 25 21.98 5.24 0.34
CA TRP A 25 20.70 5.90 0.08
C TRP A 25 20.23 6.75 1.28
N GLN A 26 20.94 6.74 2.42
CA GLN A 26 20.72 7.74 3.47
C GLN A 26 20.82 9.16 2.90
N GLU A 27 21.63 9.35 1.87
CA GLU A 27 21.70 10.62 1.14
C GLU A 27 20.46 10.89 0.28
N ARG A 28 19.67 9.88 -0.08
CA ARG A 28 18.47 10.02 -0.92
C ARG A 28 17.23 10.32 -0.13
N VAL A 29 17.06 9.70 1.05
CA VAL A 29 15.89 9.84 1.92
C VAL A 29 16.24 10.66 3.17
N ASN A 30 15.63 11.82 3.29
CA ASN A 30 15.71 12.61 4.50
C ASN A 30 14.49 12.36 5.37
N PHE A 31 14.62 11.51 6.38
CA PHE A 31 13.51 11.11 7.26
C PHE A 31 12.95 12.25 8.10
N GLU A 32 13.75 13.27 8.44
CA GLU A 32 13.25 14.45 9.14
C GLU A 32 12.35 15.29 8.23
N ARG A 33 12.77 15.53 6.98
CA ARG A 33 11.97 16.21 5.96
C ARG A 33 10.70 15.41 5.66
N LEU A 34 10.81 14.09 5.47
CA LEU A 34 9.69 13.20 5.26
C LEU A 34 8.60 13.34 6.32
N ARG A 35 8.99 13.33 7.61
CA ARG A 35 8.06 13.50 8.74
C ARG A 35 7.40 14.87 8.69
N LYS A 36 8.17 15.94 8.48
CA LYS A 36 7.66 17.31 8.43
C LYS A 36 6.68 17.51 7.26
N GLU A 37 7.00 17.02 6.08
CA GLU A 37 6.17 17.16 4.89
C GLU A 37 4.86 16.37 5.00
N ARG A 38 4.91 15.11 5.47
CA ARG A 38 3.69 14.32 5.72
C ARG A 38 2.76 15.02 6.71
N LEU A 39 3.33 15.49 7.81
CA LEU A 39 2.55 16.18 8.85
C LEU A 39 1.97 17.49 8.34
N ALA A 40 2.72 18.27 7.56
CA ALA A 40 2.24 19.52 6.94
C ALA A 40 1.04 19.23 6.03
N ARG A 41 1.10 18.19 5.18
CA ARG A 41 -0.02 17.78 4.32
C ARG A 41 -1.25 17.32 5.12
N ALA A 42 -1.04 16.56 6.19
CA ALA A 42 -2.16 16.18 7.05
C ALA A 42 -2.84 17.39 7.70
N LYS A 43 -2.04 18.36 8.18
CA LYS A 43 -2.54 19.61 8.75
C LYS A 43 -3.29 20.44 7.71
N GLU A 44 -2.76 20.56 6.49
CA GLU A 44 -3.43 21.23 5.37
C GLU A 44 -4.80 20.59 5.07
N GLN A 45 -4.86 19.27 5.01
CA GLN A 45 -6.12 18.57 4.76
C GLN A 45 -7.10 18.69 5.94
N MET A 46 -6.61 18.77 7.15
CA MET A 46 -7.45 19.08 8.32
C MET A 46 -8.15 20.45 8.16
N GLU A 47 -7.42 21.46 7.71
CA GLU A 47 -7.97 22.80 7.50
C GLU A 47 -8.98 22.81 6.35
N LEU A 48 -8.65 22.20 5.21
CA LEU A 48 -9.54 22.11 4.03
C LEU A 48 -10.86 21.39 4.33
N HIS A 49 -10.84 20.40 5.23
CA HIS A 49 -12.01 19.65 5.65
C HIS A 49 -12.69 20.21 6.91
N ASP A 50 -12.20 21.35 7.43
CA ASP A 50 -12.69 22.00 8.66
C ASP A 50 -12.75 21.01 9.84
N LEU A 51 -11.63 20.33 10.13
CA LEU A 51 -11.50 19.38 11.23
C LEU A 51 -10.67 19.99 12.37
N GLY A 52 -11.19 19.90 13.61
CA GLY A 52 -10.46 20.31 14.81
C GLY A 52 -9.39 19.31 15.24
N ALA A 53 -9.53 18.05 14.85
CA ALA A 53 -8.52 17.03 15.03
C ALA A 53 -8.70 15.88 14.03
N LEU A 54 -7.62 15.12 13.82
CA LEU A 54 -7.64 13.79 13.22
C LEU A 54 -7.41 12.75 14.33
N VAL A 55 -8.29 11.77 14.42
CA VAL A 55 -8.12 10.57 15.26
C VAL A 55 -8.05 9.38 14.32
N VAL A 56 -6.88 8.75 14.24
CA VAL A 56 -6.63 7.70 13.24
C VAL A 56 -6.32 6.38 13.91
N PHE A 57 -7.03 5.33 13.48
CA PHE A 57 -6.89 3.94 13.91
C PHE A 57 -6.29 3.05 12.83
N ASP A 58 -6.42 3.43 11.55
CA ASP A 58 -5.76 2.73 10.46
C ASP A 58 -4.25 2.84 10.60
N GLY A 59 -3.56 1.69 10.56
CA GLY A 59 -2.13 1.64 10.81
C GLY A 59 -1.28 2.45 9.85
N ALA A 60 -1.69 2.59 8.58
CA ALA A 60 -1.00 3.42 7.61
C ALA A 60 -1.18 4.92 7.94
N ASN A 61 -2.36 5.33 8.39
CA ASN A 61 -2.61 6.70 8.84
C ASN A 61 -1.87 7.02 10.14
N VAL A 62 -1.84 6.07 11.10
CA VAL A 62 -1.01 6.20 12.30
C VAL A 62 0.45 6.39 11.92
N ARG A 63 0.99 5.55 11.02
CA ARG A 63 2.35 5.66 10.51
C ARG A 63 2.60 6.98 9.79
N TYR A 64 1.66 7.42 8.96
CA TYR A 64 1.79 8.68 8.21
C TYR A 64 1.99 9.88 9.15
N LEU A 65 1.21 9.94 10.23
CA LEU A 65 1.27 11.03 11.21
C LEU A 65 2.47 10.93 12.16
N THR A 66 2.89 9.72 12.54
CA THR A 66 3.87 9.52 13.62
C THR A 66 5.22 8.99 13.14
N SER A 67 5.28 8.44 11.92
CA SER A 67 6.40 7.67 11.37
C SER A 67 6.79 6.45 12.23
N SER A 68 5.84 5.90 12.98
CA SER A 68 6.04 4.70 13.76
C SER A 68 6.00 3.44 12.89
N PHE A 69 6.70 2.39 13.33
CA PHE A 69 6.63 1.08 12.69
C PHE A 69 5.22 0.50 12.84
N GLN A 70 4.69 -0.12 11.78
CA GLN A 70 3.34 -0.66 11.79
C GLN A 70 3.30 -2.12 12.27
N GLY A 71 4.21 -2.97 11.79
CA GLY A 71 4.31 -4.37 12.18
C GLY A 71 2.98 -5.13 12.11
N ASN A 72 2.75 -5.96 13.11
CA ASN A 72 1.53 -6.78 13.23
C ASN A 72 0.25 -5.97 13.44
N TRP A 73 0.34 -4.69 13.79
CA TRP A 73 -0.81 -3.81 14.01
C TRP A 73 -1.61 -3.54 12.73
N LYS A 74 -1.06 -3.87 11.57
CA LYS A 74 -1.79 -3.89 10.31
C LYS A 74 -3.05 -4.77 10.36
N TYR A 75 -2.98 -5.88 11.07
CA TYR A 75 -4.08 -6.85 11.15
C TYR A 75 -4.99 -6.64 12.36
N ASN A 76 -4.57 -5.78 13.30
CA ASN A 76 -5.25 -5.54 14.56
C ASN A 76 -5.49 -4.04 14.75
N ILE A 77 -6.41 -3.49 13.98
CA ILE A 77 -6.87 -2.11 14.16
C ILE A 77 -7.56 -1.96 15.54
N PHE A 78 -7.64 -0.75 16.05
CA PHE A 78 -8.19 -0.41 17.39
C PHE A 78 -7.32 -0.84 18.59
N ILE A 79 -6.08 -1.24 18.38
CA ILE A 79 -5.13 -1.54 19.46
C ILE A 79 -4.19 -0.35 19.70
N ARG A 80 -3.87 0.38 18.66
CA ARG A 80 -3.09 1.62 18.70
C ARG A 80 -3.77 2.66 17.82
N TYR A 81 -3.55 3.92 18.14
CA TYR A 81 -4.14 5.05 17.41
C TYR A 81 -3.31 6.32 17.59
N ALA A 82 -3.55 7.30 16.76
CA ALA A 82 -2.91 8.61 16.91
C ALA A 82 -3.97 9.72 16.88
N VAL A 83 -3.69 10.79 17.61
CA VAL A 83 -4.50 12.01 17.63
C VAL A 83 -3.64 13.16 17.18
N LEU A 84 -4.04 13.84 16.11
CA LEU A 84 -3.43 15.09 15.65
C LEU A 84 -4.44 16.22 15.88
N PRO A 85 -4.30 17.03 16.93
CA PRO A 85 -5.15 18.20 17.16
C PRO A 85 -4.73 19.37 16.30
N ARG A 86 -5.68 20.23 15.91
CA ARG A 86 -5.41 21.48 15.20
C ARG A 86 -4.46 22.36 16.03
N GLY A 87 -3.42 22.89 15.40
CA GLY A 87 -2.39 23.69 16.06
C GLY A 87 -1.43 22.89 16.95
N GLY A 88 -1.56 21.56 17.02
CA GLY A 88 -0.69 20.69 17.81
C GLY A 88 0.18 19.77 16.98
N GLU A 89 0.86 18.86 17.68
CA GLU A 89 1.66 17.80 17.14
C GLU A 89 0.98 16.44 17.40
N PRO A 90 1.24 15.39 16.60
CA PRO A 90 0.59 14.09 16.79
C PRO A 90 0.96 13.48 18.14
N ILE A 91 -0.03 12.86 18.78
CA ILE A 91 0.12 12.07 20.00
C ILE A 91 -0.19 10.62 19.61
N LEU A 92 0.77 9.72 19.87
CA LEU A 92 0.63 8.29 19.65
C LEU A 92 0.11 7.61 20.90
N PHE A 93 -0.94 6.84 20.77
CA PHE A 93 -1.39 5.89 21.77
C PHE A 93 -0.93 4.50 21.36
N GLU A 94 0.05 3.96 22.07
CA GLU A 94 0.69 2.69 21.76
C GLU A 94 0.27 1.60 22.74
N THR A 95 0.24 0.36 22.25
CA THR A 95 -0.08 -0.81 23.06
C THR A 95 0.79 -0.84 24.32
N ALA A 96 0.17 -1.07 25.46
CA ALA A 96 0.86 -1.09 26.74
C ALA A 96 1.90 -2.24 26.82
N GLY A 97 2.86 -2.11 27.73
CA GLY A 97 3.94 -3.08 27.93
C GLY A 97 5.15 -2.80 27.06
N SER A 98 5.72 -3.82 26.45
CA SER A 98 6.97 -3.72 25.66
C SER A 98 6.84 -2.78 24.47
N ASP A 99 5.70 -2.82 23.76
CA ASP A 99 5.49 -1.97 22.58
C ASP A 99 5.56 -0.48 22.91
N LEU A 100 4.95 -0.07 24.04
CA LEU A 100 5.03 1.30 24.54
C LEU A 100 6.47 1.72 24.85
N VAL A 101 7.24 0.81 25.47
CA VAL A 101 8.65 1.08 25.80
C VAL A 101 9.48 1.19 24.50
N CYS A 102 9.33 0.21 23.60
CA CYS A 102 10.01 0.23 22.30
C CYS A 102 9.67 1.50 21.52
N ALA A 103 8.40 1.88 21.44
CA ALA A 103 8.00 3.11 20.74
C ALA A 103 8.67 4.37 21.32
N ARG A 104 8.79 4.47 22.65
CA ARG A 104 9.50 5.59 23.28
C ARG A 104 10.99 5.62 22.99
N MET A 105 11.61 4.45 22.79
CA MET A 105 13.01 4.35 22.39
C MET A 105 13.21 4.63 20.90
N ASP A 106 12.29 4.12 20.06
CA ASP A 106 12.43 4.13 18.60
C ASP A 106 11.94 5.43 17.95
N LEU A 107 11.15 6.25 18.66
CA LEU A 107 10.54 7.47 18.15
C LEU A 107 10.97 8.72 18.95
N PRO A 108 12.27 9.07 19.01
CA PRO A 108 12.75 10.21 19.81
C PRO A 108 12.13 11.54 19.38
N TRP A 109 11.70 11.68 18.12
CA TRP A 109 10.96 12.86 17.66
C TRP A 109 9.54 12.97 18.25
N MET A 110 9.04 11.91 18.92
CA MET A 110 7.75 11.84 19.62
C MET A 110 7.89 11.98 21.13
N GLU A 111 9.05 12.41 21.65
CA GLU A 111 9.29 12.54 23.08
C GLU A 111 8.17 13.31 23.78
N GLY A 112 7.68 12.76 24.89
CA GLY A 112 6.55 13.30 25.66
C GLY A 112 5.17 13.10 25.04
N ARG A 113 5.07 12.56 23.82
CA ARG A 113 3.82 12.42 23.06
C ARG A 113 3.43 10.97 22.77
N ILE A 114 3.95 10.03 23.55
CA ILE A 114 3.58 8.60 23.44
C ILE A 114 2.91 8.20 24.74
N ARG A 115 1.61 7.87 24.66
CA ARG A 115 0.73 7.48 25.75
C ARG A 115 0.31 6.00 25.63
N PRO A 116 -0.06 5.32 26.72
CA PRO A 116 -0.59 3.96 26.63
C PRO A 116 -1.95 3.96 25.93
N ALA A 117 -2.12 3.09 24.96
CA ALA A 117 -3.40 2.84 24.31
C ALA A 117 -4.32 2.04 25.23
N ILE A 118 -5.61 2.27 25.10
CA ILE A 118 -6.66 1.51 25.73
C ILE A 118 -7.35 0.65 24.67
N THR A 119 -7.23 -0.66 24.80
CA THR A 119 -7.89 -1.63 23.94
C THR A 119 -9.24 -2.06 24.52
N TRP A 120 -10.24 -2.24 23.68
CA TRP A 120 -11.61 -2.54 24.14
C TRP A 120 -12.25 -3.73 23.43
N ARG A 121 -11.82 -4.06 22.22
CA ARG A 121 -12.53 -4.92 21.28
C ARG A 121 -12.80 -6.34 21.79
N TRP A 122 -11.93 -6.87 22.63
CA TRP A 122 -12.07 -8.24 23.16
C TRP A 122 -12.14 -8.27 24.68
N SER A 123 -12.66 -7.22 25.30
CA SER A 123 -12.77 -7.12 26.76
C SER A 123 -14.08 -7.72 27.33
N GLU A 124 -14.80 -8.52 26.52
CA GLU A 124 -16.04 -9.22 26.90
C GLU A 124 -17.04 -8.32 27.65
N GLY A 125 -17.37 -8.63 28.89
CA GLY A 125 -18.30 -7.84 29.69
C GLY A 125 -17.81 -6.43 30.05
N ALA A 126 -16.54 -6.10 29.80
CA ALA A 126 -15.97 -4.78 30.07
C ALA A 126 -15.91 -3.88 28.83
N VAL A 127 -16.46 -4.28 27.68
CA VAL A 127 -16.36 -3.53 26.41
C VAL A 127 -16.82 -2.08 26.58
N GLU A 128 -18.00 -1.82 27.11
CA GLU A 128 -18.52 -0.45 27.28
C GLU A 128 -17.61 0.39 28.18
N TYR A 129 -17.14 -0.18 29.29
CA TYR A 129 -16.22 0.49 30.20
C TYR A 129 -14.89 0.85 29.51
N MET A 130 -14.33 -0.08 28.74
CA MET A 130 -13.05 0.14 28.04
C MET A 130 -13.20 1.11 26.87
N VAL A 131 -14.32 1.08 26.14
CA VAL A 131 -14.66 2.06 25.12
C VAL A 131 -14.76 3.47 25.72
N ASP A 132 -15.49 3.63 26.82
CA ASP A 132 -15.60 4.93 27.51
C ASP A 132 -14.21 5.46 27.91
N ARG A 133 -13.32 4.61 28.42
CA ARG A 133 -11.93 4.98 28.76
C ARG A 133 -11.10 5.38 27.56
N MET A 134 -11.21 4.64 26.44
CA MET A 134 -10.52 5.00 25.20
C MET A 134 -10.98 6.37 24.71
N VAL A 135 -12.30 6.58 24.66
CA VAL A 135 -12.89 7.87 24.26
C VAL A 135 -12.47 8.99 25.20
N ASP A 136 -12.42 8.74 26.52
CA ASP A 136 -11.93 9.71 27.51
C ASP A 136 -10.50 10.11 27.23
N SER A 137 -9.61 9.17 26.91
CA SER A 137 -8.21 9.47 26.59
C SER A 137 -8.04 10.35 25.33
N VAL A 138 -8.92 10.17 24.34
CA VAL A 138 -8.96 11.03 23.15
C VAL A 138 -9.53 12.40 23.50
N VAL A 139 -10.65 12.46 24.24
CA VAL A 139 -11.30 13.71 24.64
C VAL A 139 -10.38 14.56 25.52
N GLU A 140 -9.56 13.95 26.36
CA GLU A 140 -8.52 14.64 27.13
C GLU A 140 -7.59 15.45 26.20
N VAL A 141 -7.05 14.82 25.14
CA VAL A 141 -6.22 15.51 24.15
C VAL A 141 -6.98 16.64 23.45
N LEU A 142 -8.24 16.39 23.06
CA LEU A 142 -9.06 17.42 22.42
C LEU A 142 -9.24 18.65 23.32
N ARG A 143 -9.45 18.44 24.63
CA ARG A 143 -9.57 19.52 25.63
C ARG A 143 -8.25 20.23 25.89
N GLU A 144 -7.13 19.53 26.00
CA GLU A 144 -5.80 20.11 26.13
C GLU A 144 -5.52 21.12 25.02
N HIS A 145 -6.04 20.84 23.80
CA HIS A 145 -5.89 21.68 22.62
C HIS A 145 -7.11 22.59 22.33
N LYS A 146 -8.17 22.55 23.15
CA LYS A 146 -9.38 23.39 23.04
C LYS A 146 -10.16 23.18 21.73
N VAL A 147 -10.14 21.96 21.20
CA VAL A 147 -10.82 21.58 19.93
C VAL A 147 -11.99 20.60 20.12
N GLU A 148 -12.35 20.27 21.37
CA GLU A 148 -13.40 19.29 21.68
C GLU A 148 -14.81 19.69 21.19
N LYS A 149 -15.01 20.97 20.87
CA LYS A 149 -16.29 21.49 20.31
C LYS A 149 -16.31 21.53 18.79
N GLU A 150 -15.16 21.32 18.17
CA GLU A 150 -15.00 21.31 16.73
C GLU A 150 -15.45 19.96 16.14
N LYS A 151 -15.43 19.85 14.82
CA LYS A 151 -15.69 18.62 14.10
C LYS A 151 -14.44 17.74 14.11
N ILE A 152 -14.53 16.54 14.63
CA ILE A 152 -13.39 15.61 14.80
C ILE A 152 -13.43 14.55 13.71
N GLY A 153 -12.41 14.54 12.87
CA GLY A 153 -12.25 13.54 11.82
C GLY A 153 -11.73 12.22 12.39
N ILE A 154 -12.45 11.12 12.13
CA ILE A 154 -12.04 9.77 12.54
C ILE A 154 -12.06 8.86 11.31
N ASP A 155 -10.98 8.10 11.08
CA ASP A 155 -10.83 7.29 9.88
C ASP A 155 -11.54 5.94 9.97
N SER A 156 -11.60 5.36 11.14
CA SER A 156 -12.24 4.05 11.36
C SER A 156 -12.81 3.96 12.78
N LEU A 157 -14.06 3.53 12.91
CA LEU A 157 -14.72 3.31 14.19
C LEU A 157 -15.62 2.09 14.14
N ASP A 158 -15.70 1.37 15.28
CA ASP A 158 -16.83 0.48 15.54
C ASP A 158 -18.04 1.26 16.08
N MET A 159 -19.20 0.62 16.05
CA MET A 159 -20.47 1.24 16.47
C MET A 159 -20.47 1.66 17.95
N ALA A 160 -19.83 0.88 18.83
CA ALA A 160 -19.77 1.18 20.24
C ALA A 160 -18.93 2.44 20.50
N SER A 161 -17.78 2.54 19.86
CA SER A 161 -16.92 3.72 19.94
C SER A 161 -17.60 4.98 19.38
N LEU A 162 -18.31 4.87 18.24
CA LEU A 162 -19.08 6.00 17.69
C LEU A 162 -20.12 6.48 18.69
N ALA A 163 -20.91 5.57 19.27
CA ALA A 163 -21.93 5.92 20.26
C ALA A 163 -21.33 6.60 21.50
N ALA A 164 -20.15 6.13 21.96
CA ALA A 164 -19.47 6.71 23.11
C ALA A 164 -18.95 8.14 22.81
N PHE A 165 -18.39 8.41 21.63
CA PHE A 165 -18.02 9.77 21.22
C PHE A 165 -19.24 10.70 21.17
N GLN A 166 -20.35 10.23 20.58
CA GLN A 166 -21.61 11.00 20.52
C GLN A 166 -22.19 11.30 21.90
N LYS A 167 -22.18 10.31 22.83
CA LYS A 167 -22.60 10.47 24.22
C LYS A 167 -21.78 11.55 24.94
N LYS A 168 -20.51 11.74 24.59
CA LYS A 168 -19.65 12.81 25.13
C LYS A 168 -19.78 14.14 24.39
N GLY A 169 -20.71 14.24 23.43
CA GLY A 169 -20.98 15.47 22.66
C GLY A 169 -19.97 15.77 21.56
N ILE A 170 -19.11 14.82 21.20
CA ILE A 170 -18.12 14.98 20.13
C ILE A 170 -18.81 14.88 18.75
N LYS A 171 -18.58 15.87 17.90
CA LYS A 171 -19.06 15.89 16.52
C LYS A 171 -18.11 15.09 15.61
N VAL A 172 -18.44 13.84 15.34
CA VAL A 172 -17.62 12.94 14.53
C VAL A 172 -17.87 13.18 13.04
N ALA A 173 -16.78 13.24 12.26
CA ALA A 173 -16.79 13.26 10.80
C ALA A 173 -15.84 12.16 10.24
N ASN A 174 -16.05 11.79 8.98
CA ASN A 174 -15.16 10.83 8.31
C ASN A 174 -13.85 11.50 7.92
N ALA A 175 -12.71 11.00 8.45
CA ALA A 175 -11.37 11.48 8.11
C ALA A 175 -10.75 10.81 6.86
N MET A 176 -11.35 9.73 6.35
CA MET A 176 -10.75 9.01 5.21
C MET A 176 -10.50 9.92 3.99
N PRO A 177 -11.40 10.83 3.57
CA PRO A 177 -11.12 11.74 2.47
C PRO A 177 -9.91 12.65 2.71
N ALA A 178 -9.78 13.19 3.92
CA ALA A 178 -8.65 14.04 4.29
C ALA A 178 -7.33 13.27 4.28
N MET A 179 -7.31 12.08 4.88
CA MET A 179 -6.10 11.24 4.92
C MET A 179 -5.73 10.70 3.54
N ALA A 180 -6.69 10.31 2.71
CA ALA A 180 -6.45 9.91 1.34
C ALA A 180 -5.84 11.07 0.51
N ALA A 181 -6.39 12.27 0.64
CA ALA A 181 -5.88 13.47 -0.04
C ALA A 181 -4.47 13.84 0.42
N ALA A 182 -4.15 13.67 1.71
CA ALA A 182 -2.80 13.91 2.24
C ALA A 182 -1.76 12.94 1.66
N ARG A 183 -2.16 11.68 1.37
CA ARG A 183 -1.28 10.58 0.99
C ARG A 183 -1.15 10.36 -0.51
N VAL A 184 -2.16 10.72 -1.31
CA VAL A 184 -2.22 10.37 -2.75
C VAL A 184 -1.06 10.96 -3.55
N VAL A 185 -0.63 12.19 -3.26
CA VAL A 185 0.55 12.83 -3.85
C VAL A 185 1.75 12.58 -2.95
N LYS A 186 2.76 11.89 -3.42
CA LYS A 186 3.94 11.53 -2.61
C LYS A 186 4.88 12.72 -2.42
N THR A 187 5.55 12.79 -1.28
CA THR A 187 6.70 13.68 -1.11
C THR A 187 7.90 13.12 -1.89
N ARG A 188 8.94 13.92 -2.07
CA ARG A 188 10.17 13.45 -2.70
C ARG A 188 10.75 12.22 -2.01
N ASP A 189 10.77 12.23 -0.68
CA ASP A 189 11.34 11.12 0.10
C ASP A 189 10.46 9.87 0.04
N GLU A 190 9.14 10.03 -0.06
CA GLU A 190 8.22 8.90 -0.30
C GLU A 190 8.47 8.26 -1.66
N VAL A 191 8.71 9.06 -2.70
CA VAL A 191 9.04 8.56 -4.05
C VAL A 191 10.30 7.69 -4.02
N GLU A 192 11.34 8.11 -3.30
CA GLU A 192 12.58 7.31 -3.17
C GLU A 192 12.34 5.99 -2.41
N LEU A 193 11.45 5.97 -1.41
CA LEU A 193 11.07 4.74 -0.71
C LEU A 193 10.25 3.79 -1.60
N CYS A 194 9.37 4.32 -2.46
CA CYS A 194 8.67 3.52 -3.46
C CYS A 194 9.63 2.89 -4.47
N LYS A 195 10.63 3.63 -4.95
CA LYS A 195 11.69 3.09 -5.83
C LYS A 195 12.43 1.92 -5.22
N GLN A 196 12.69 1.99 -3.92
CA GLN A 196 13.37 0.89 -3.23
C GLN A 196 12.50 -0.36 -3.13
N ALA A 197 11.22 -0.19 -2.78
CA ALA A 197 10.28 -1.31 -2.74
C ALA A 197 10.22 -2.00 -4.11
N ALA A 198 10.11 -1.22 -5.18
CA ALA A 198 10.11 -1.71 -6.55
C ALA A 198 11.39 -2.45 -6.93
N ALA A 199 12.57 -1.91 -6.58
CA ALA A 199 13.86 -2.56 -6.86
C ALA A 199 14.02 -3.91 -6.15
N ILE A 200 13.52 -4.03 -4.92
CA ILE A 200 13.49 -5.33 -4.20
C ILE A 200 12.51 -6.29 -4.89
N GLY A 201 11.35 -5.79 -5.29
CA GLY A 201 10.36 -6.55 -6.06
C GLY A 201 10.94 -7.10 -7.37
N ASP A 202 11.64 -6.27 -8.14
CA ASP A 202 12.31 -6.68 -9.39
C ASP A 202 13.37 -7.75 -9.16
N ALA A 203 14.19 -7.61 -8.11
CA ALA A 203 15.20 -8.63 -7.76
C ALA A 203 14.55 -9.96 -7.36
N CYS A 204 13.39 -9.91 -6.66
CA CYS A 204 12.61 -11.09 -6.33
C CYS A 204 12.01 -11.75 -7.59
N MET A 205 11.44 -10.95 -8.48
CA MET A 205 10.85 -11.45 -9.74
C MET A 205 11.90 -12.08 -10.65
N TYR A 206 13.12 -11.49 -10.71
CA TYR A 206 14.24 -12.07 -11.42
C TYR A 206 14.55 -13.49 -10.92
N LYS A 207 14.63 -13.67 -9.60
CA LYS A 207 14.86 -14.98 -8.99
C LYS A 207 13.70 -15.94 -9.24
N ALA A 208 12.47 -15.45 -9.11
CA ALA A 208 11.30 -16.24 -9.41
C ALA A 208 11.34 -16.77 -10.84
N ARG A 209 11.63 -15.90 -11.83
CA ARG A 209 11.65 -16.25 -13.26
C ARG A 209 12.80 -17.18 -13.63
N TYR A 210 14.03 -16.89 -13.22
CA TYR A 210 15.22 -17.56 -13.74
C TYR A 210 15.78 -18.66 -12.83
N GLU A 211 15.56 -18.55 -11.51
CA GLU A 211 16.16 -19.50 -10.58
C GLU A 211 15.14 -20.51 -10.02
N TRP A 212 13.92 -20.06 -9.62
CA TRP A 212 13.04 -20.88 -8.81
C TRP A 212 11.85 -21.50 -9.55
N CYS A 213 11.27 -20.82 -10.54
CA CYS A 213 10.14 -21.31 -11.30
C CYS A 213 10.61 -22.41 -12.28
N LYS A 214 10.51 -23.66 -11.83
CA LYS A 214 10.87 -24.86 -12.60
C LYS A 214 9.72 -25.86 -12.60
N PRO A 215 9.56 -26.68 -13.64
CA PRO A 215 8.61 -27.79 -13.60
C PRO A 215 8.86 -28.69 -12.38
N GLY A 216 7.80 -29.06 -11.69
CA GLY A 216 7.85 -29.92 -10.51
C GLY A 216 7.71 -29.20 -9.17
N ILE A 217 7.96 -27.88 -9.11
CA ILE A 217 7.64 -27.09 -7.91
C ILE A 217 6.16 -26.75 -7.86
N THR A 218 5.57 -26.63 -6.68
CA THR A 218 4.19 -26.16 -6.53
C THR A 218 4.11 -24.63 -6.56
N GLU A 219 2.92 -24.08 -6.87
CA GLU A 219 2.68 -22.64 -6.79
C GLU A 219 3.01 -22.10 -5.38
N ARG A 220 2.62 -22.85 -4.34
CA ARG A 220 2.85 -22.49 -2.94
C ARG A 220 4.33 -22.50 -2.54
N GLU A 221 5.11 -23.46 -3.02
CA GLU A 221 6.55 -23.50 -2.77
C GLU A 221 7.28 -22.33 -3.46
N LEU A 222 6.85 -21.95 -4.68
CA LEU A 222 7.42 -20.81 -5.37
C LEU A 222 7.08 -19.50 -4.62
N SER A 223 5.82 -19.32 -4.21
CA SER A 223 5.41 -18.19 -3.37
C SER A 223 6.20 -18.14 -2.06
N GLY A 224 6.40 -19.30 -1.41
CA GLY A 224 7.19 -19.39 -0.17
C GLY A 224 8.64 -18.92 -0.33
N LYS A 225 9.31 -19.29 -1.44
CA LYS A 225 10.67 -18.81 -1.75
C LYS A 225 10.72 -17.30 -1.98
N MET A 226 9.72 -16.74 -2.63
CA MET A 226 9.60 -15.31 -2.84
C MET A 226 9.40 -14.57 -1.51
N ILE A 227 8.52 -15.07 -0.64
CA ILE A 227 8.27 -14.53 0.70
C ILE A 227 9.55 -14.51 1.53
N GLU A 228 10.27 -15.63 1.59
CA GLU A 228 11.57 -15.74 2.29
C GLU A 228 12.55 -14.67 1.78
N TYR A 229 12.69 -14.56 0.46
CA TYR A 229 13.58 -13.58 -0.15
C TYR A 229 13.20 -12.15 0.21
N MET A 230 11.92 -11.78 0.07
CA MET A 230 11.46 -10.43 0.36
C MET A 230 11.74 -10.04 1.83
N TYR A 231 11.45 -10.94 2.78
CA TYR A 231 11.79 -10.71 4.20
C TYR A 231 13.30 -10.62 4.43
N SER A 232 14.11 -11.47 3.78
CA SER A 232 15.58 -11.42 3.89
C SER A 232 16.17 -10.10 3.35
N LYS A 233 15.38 -9.37 2.54
CA LYS A 233 15.74 -8.09 1.95
C LYS A 233 15.18 -6.88 2.71
N GLY A 234 14.64 -7.09 3.90
CA GLY A 234 14.18 -6.03 4.78
C GLY A 234 12.76 -5.53 4.47
N CYS A 235 11.99 -6.29 3.67
CA CYS A 235 10.57 -6.02 3.55
C CYS A 235 9.87 -6.21 4.89
N GLU A 236 8.98 -5.29 5.25
CA GLU A 236 8.34 -5.31 6.56
C GLU A 236 7.21 -6.33 6.64
N ILE A 237 6.44 -6.44 5.57
CA ILE A 237 5.31 -7.36 5.48
C ILE A 237 5.19 -7.84 4.03
N VAL A 238 5.18 -9.14 3.83
CA VAL A 238 4.70 -9.71 2.57
C VAL A 238 3.18 -9.79 2.66
N TYR A 239 2.49 -8.92 1.92
CA TYR A 239 1.03 -8.84 1.99
C TYR A 239 0.41 -10.02 1.26
N GLU A 240 0.78 -10.19 -0.01
CA GLU A 240 0.30 -11.26 -0.85
C GLU A 240 1.31 -11.51 -1.99
N ILE A 241 1.73 -12.74 -2.20
CA ILE A 241 2.41 -13.15 -3.42
C ILE A 241 1.57 -14.21 -4.08
N ILE A 242 0.89 -13.81 -5.14
CA ILE A 242 0.03 -14.68 -5.94
C ILE A 242 0.90 -15.40 -6.95
N VAL A 243 0.76 -16.71 -7.02
CA VAL A 243 1.33 -17.54 -8.07
C VAL A 243 0.20 -18.39 -8.63
N ALA A 244 -0.17 -18.17 -9.88
CA ALA A 244 -1.18 -18.92 -10.59
C ALA A 244 -0.59 -19.52 -11.87
N SER A 245 -0.75 -20.82 -12.11
CA SER A 245 -0.16 -21.51 -13.24
C SER A 245 -1.16 -22.36 -14.02
N GLY A 246 -1.00 -22.44 -15.35
CA GLY A 246 -1.87 -23.21 -16.24
C GLY A 246 -3.34 -22.88 -16.02
N GLY A 247 -4.18 -23.87 -15.73
CA GLY A 247 -5.62 -23.69 -15.51
C GLY A 247 -5.98 -22.77 -14.32
N ASN A 248 -5.06 -22.51 -13.38
CA ASN A 248 -5.30 -21.56 -12.30
C ASN A 248 -5.18 -20.10 -12.75
N THR A 249 -4.70 -19.82 -13.95
CA THR A 249 -4.70 -18.47 -14.53
C THR A 249 -6.07 -18.08 -15.07
N SER A 250 -7.00 -19.04 -15.26
CA SER A 250 -8.33 -18.79 -15.86
C SER A 250 -9.42 -19.71 -15.30
N PRO A 251 -10.32 -19.25 -14.42
CA PRO A 251 -10.33 -17.90 -13.82
C PRO A 251 -9.10 -17.67 -12.91
N TYR A 252 -8.61 -16.44 -12.91
CA TYR A 252 -7.42 -16.07 -12.16
C TYR A 252 -7.58 -16.31 -10.65
N ARG A 253 -6.81 -17.29 -10.14
CA ARG A 253 -6.81 -17.62 -8.72
C ARG A 253 -5.81 -16.75 -7.98
N ARG A 254 -6.32 -15.97 -7.04
CA ARG A 254 -5.52 -15.02 -6.25
C ARG A 254 -4.69 -15.69 -5.13
N TRP A 255 -4.79 -16.98 -4.94
CA TRP A 255 -4.08 -17.72 -3.89
C TRP A 255 -3.22 -18.82 -4.50
N PRO A 256 -1.93 -18.93 -4.15
CA PRO A 256 -1.12 -20.05 -4.57
C PRO A 256 -1.67 -21.35 -4.00
N THR A 257 -1.71 -22.38 -4.83
CA THR A 257 -2.25 -23.70 -4.50
C THR A 257 -1.15 -24.77 -4.46
N ASP A 258 -1.52 -26.00 -4.14
CA ASP A 258 -0.61 -27.16 -4.21
C ASP A 258 -0.49 -27.70 -5.65
N LYS A 259 -1.01 -26.99 -6.67
CA LYS A 259 -0.82 -27.35 -8.08
C LYS A 259 0.66 -27.35 -8.42
N ILE A 260 1.12 -28.45 -8.99
CA ILE A 260 2.46 -28.58 -9.55
C ILE A 260 2.54 -27.75 -10.84
N ILE A 261 3.51 -26.86 -10.92
CA ILE A 261 3.87 -26.10 -12.13
C ILE A 261 4.46 -27.09 -13.14
N ARG A 262 3.95 -27.08 -14.36
CA ARG A 262 4.35 -27.99 -15.43
C ARG A 262 5.05 -27.23 -16.56
N GLN A 263 5.90 -27.93 -17.28
CA GLN A 263 6.40 -27.44 -18.55
C GLN A 263 5.23 -27.09 -19.47
N GLY A 264 5.25 -25.89 -20.05
CA GLY A 264 4.19 -25.41 -20.92
C GLY A 264 3.01 -24.71 -20.21
N ASP A 265 2.99 -24.62 -18.87
CA ASP A 265 2.05 -23.74 -18.20
C ASP A 265 2.36 -22.27 -18.53
N LEU A 266 1.36 -21.43 -18.74
CA LEU A 266 1.48 -20.02 -18.47
C LEU A 266 1.49 -19.82 -16.96
N ILE A 267 2.30 -18.90 -16.46
CA ILE A 267 2.32 -18.54 -15.05
C ILE A 267 2.12 -17.03 -14.91
N ILE A 268 1.30 -16.64 -13.96
CA ILE A 268 1.12 -15.26 -13.50
C ILE A 268 1.70 -15.18 -12.10
N ILE A 269 2.60 -14.23 -11.88
CA ILE A 269 3.08 -13.87 -10.55
C ILE A 269 2.72 -12.41 -10.30
N ASP A 270 2.03 -12.20 -9.18
CA ASP A 270 1.58 -10.90 -8.70
C ASP A 270 2.22 -10.67 -7.33
N ASN A 271 3.03 -9.61 -7.22
CA ASN A 271 3.87 -9.35 -6.06
C ASN A 271 3.38 -8.13 -5.30
N ASN A 272 2.58 -8.37 -4.27
CA ASN A 272 2.03 -7.37 -3.37
C ASN A 272 2.80 -7.37 -2.05
N THR A 273 3.84 -6.56 -1.95
CA THR A 273 4.74 -6.60 -0.79
C THR A 273 5.03 -5.21 -0.25
N VAL A 274 5.13 -5.13 1.08
CA VAL A 274 5.55 -3.91 1.78
C VAL A 274 7.06 -3.88 1.87
N GLY A 275 7.65 -3.01 1.11
CA GLY A 275 9.08 -2.74 1.16
C GLY A 275 9.51 -2.06 2.47
N PRO A 276 10.79 -1.76 2.58
CA PRO A 276 11.31 -1.01 3.71
C PRO A 276 10.58 0.32 3.90
N SER A 277 10.40 0.72 5.16
CA SER A 277 9.69 1.95 5.53
C SER A 277 8.21 2.01 5.15
N GLY A 278 7.60 0.84 4.83
CA GLY A 278 6.15 0.67 4.73
C GLY A 278 5.55 0.95 3.36
N TYR A 279 6.35 1.24 2.32
CA TYR A 279 5.82 1.46 0.99
C TYR A 279 5.65 0.17 0.21
N PHE A 280 4.50 0.06 -0.47
CA PHE A 280 4.18 -1.11 -1.29
C PHE A 280 4.91 -1.09 -2.63
N VAL A 281 5.18 -2.28 -3.13
CA VAL A 281 5.33 -2.62 -4.54
C VAL A 281 4.19 -3.55 -4.93
N ASP A 282 3.63 -3.34 -6.12
CA ASP A 282 2.51 -4.10 -6.65
C ASP A 282 2.64 -4.21 -8.17
N TYR A 283 3.03 -5.39 -8.66
CA TYR A 283 3.10 -5.59 -10.09
C TYR A 283 3.08 -7.05 -10.51
N VAL A 284 2.63 -7.27 -11.73
CA VAL A 284 2.43 -8.60 -12.30
C VAL A 284 3.33 -8.85 -13.49
N ARG A 285 3.89 -10.06 -13.53
CA ARG A 285 4.54 -10.61 -14.73
C ARG A 285 3.94 -11.98 -15.07
N CYS A 286 3.97 -12.28 -16.36
CA CYS A 286 3.48 -13.53 -16.92
C CYS A 286 4.48 -14.08 -17.93
N TRP A 287 4.71 -15.40 -17.91
CA TRP A 287 5.59 -16.07 -18.87
C TRP A 287 5.19 -17.52 -19.10
N LYS A 288 5.77 -18.14 -20.14
CA LYS A 288 5.65 -19.57 -20.42
C LYS A 288 6.75 -20.37 -19.71
N VAL A 289 6.38 -21.41 -18.96
CA VAL A 289 7.34 -22.22 -18.19
C VAL A 289 8.02 -23.22 -19.13
N GLU A 290 9.32 -23.04 -19.35
CA GLU A 290 10.23 -23.93 -20.10
C GLU A 290 9.66 -24.48 -21.43
N ALA A 291 8.88 -23.68 -22.14
CA ALA A 291 8.30 -24.00 -23.45
C ALA A 291 8.14 -22.76 -24.31
N LYS A 292 8.09 -22.95 -25.61
CA LYS A 292 7.76 -21.87 -26.55
C LYS A 292 6.28 -21.52 -26.45
N PRO A 293 5.93 -20.22 -26.48
CA PRO A 293 4.54 -19.81 -26.51
C PRO A 293 3.87 -20.20 -27.84
N THR A 294 2.59 -20.56 -27.76
CA THR A 294 1.76 -20.74 -28.95
C THR A 294 1.38 -19.39 -29.57
N PRO A 295 0.99 -19.35 -30.86
CA PRO A 295 0.51 -18.10 -31.48
C PRO A 295 -0.62 -17.45 -30.67
N LYS A 296 -1.60 -18.22 -30.20
CA LYS A 296 -2.71 -17.71 -29.39
C LYS A 296 -2.26 -17.08 -28.08
N GLU A 297 -1.28 -17.65 -27.39
CA GLU A 297 -0.71 -17.08 -26.17
C GLU A 297 0.04 -15.79 -26.44
N LYS A 298 0.74 -15.70 -27.58
CA LYS A 298 1.38 -14.45 -28.02
C LYS A 298 0.35 -13.36 -28.31
N ASP A 299 -0.73 -13.70 -29.02
CA ASP A 299 -1.81 -12.75 -29.30
C ASP A 299 -2.42 -12.21 -28.02
N LEU A 300 -2.73 -13.08 -27.03
CA LEU A 300 -3.23 -12.67 -25.72
C LEU A 300 -2.23 -11.80 -24.95
N TYR A 301 -0.96 -12.17 -24.95
CA TYR A 301 0.08 -11.40 -24.27
C TYR A 301 0.23 -10.02 -24.88
N LYS A 302 0.24 -9.95 -26.22
CA LYS A 302 0.35 -8.69 -26.94
C LYS A 302 -0.89 -7.81 -26.72
N GLU A 303 -2.09 -8.35 -26.72
CA GLU A 303 -3.32 -7.62 -26.40
C GLU A 303 -3.24 -7.02 -24.98
N CYS A 304 -2.82 -7.82 -24.00
CA CYS A 304 -2.62 -7.37 -22.62
C CYS A 304 -1.55 -6.25 -22.53
N TYR A 305 -0.39 -6.46 -23.17
CA TYR A 305 0.71 -5.52 -23.19
C TYR A 305 0.33 -4.19 -23.84
N ASP A 306 -0.29 -4.22 -25.03
CA ASP A 306 -0.68 -3.02 -25.79
C ASP A 306 -1.71 -2.19 -24.98
N SER A 307 -2.66 -2.84 -24.33
CA SER A 307 -3.65 -2.19 -23.47
C SER A 307 -3.00 -1.55 -22.23
N LEU A 308 -2.08 -2.27 -21.58
CA LEU A 308 -1.32 -1.78 -20.44
C LEU A 308 -0.51 -0.53 -20.81
N MET A 309 0.28 -0.61 -21.89
CA MET A 309 1.12 0.51 -22.33
C MET A 309 0.29 1.72 -22.76
N ALA A 310 -0.87 1.50 -23.40
CA ALA A 310 -1.78 2.58 -23.76
C ALA A 310 -2.35 3.30 -22.53
N ALA A 311 -2.62 2.58 -21.42
CA ALA A 311 -3.06 3.15 -20.16
C ALA A 311 -1.93 3.90 -19.46
N ILE A 312 -0.72 3.32 -19.41
CA ILE A 312 0.48 3.93 -18.84
C ILE A 312 0.80 5.29 -19.51
N GLU A 313 0.67 5.39 -20.83
CA GLU A 313 0.89 6.64 -21.59
C GLU A 313 -0.08 7.77 -21.21
N MET A 314 -1.22 7.43 -20.60
CA MET A 314 -2.16 8.41 -20.08
C MET A 314 -1.81 8.90 -18.66
N MET A 315 -0.88 8.23 -17.97
CA MET A 315 -0.45 8.61 -16.62
C MET A 315 0.50 9.81 -16.65
N LYS A 316 -0.07 10.98 -16.86
CA LYS A 316 0.67 12.26 -16.96
C LYS A 316 -0.17 13.45 -16.51
N PRO A 317 0.45 14.56 -16.08
CA PRO A 317 -0.27 15.77 -15.71
C PRO A 317 -1.15 16.30 -16.84
N GLY A 318 -2.31 16.82 -16.49
CA GLY A 318 -3.30 17.34 -17.44
C GLY A 318 -4.31 16.28 -17.91
N ASN A 319 -4.05 15.02 -17.67
CA ASN A 319 -5.01 13.93 -17.86
C ASN A 319 -5.78 13.64 -16.57
N THR A 320 -6.82 12.84 -16.70
CA THR A 320 -7.71 12.42 -15.63
C THR A 320 -7.82 10.89 -15.57
N SER A 321 -8.41 10.37 -14.51
CA SER A 321 -8.74 8.95 -14.40
C SER A 321 -9.65 8.45 -15.54
N ARG A 322 -10.42 9.34 -16.22
CA ARG A 322 -11.20 9.00 -17.42
C ARG A 322 -10.27 8.62 -18.58
N ASP A 323 -9.26 9.44 -18.84
CA ASP A 323 -8.33 9.24 -19.98
C ASP A 323 -7.62 7.89 -19.87
N VAL A 324 -7.30 7.48 -18.65
CA VAL A 324 -6.72 6.16 -18.36
C VAL A 324 -7.77 5.06 -18.55
N ALA A 325 -8.96 5.21 -17.93
CA ALA A 325 -10.03 4.20 -17.98
C ALA A 325 -10.51 3.88 -19.40
N GLU A 326 -10.45 4.88 -20.31
CA GLU A 326 -10.83 4.71 -21.72
C GLU A 326 -9.88 3.79 -22.49
N LYS A 327 -8.63 3.60 -22.02
CA LYS A 327 -7.63 2.73 -22.67
C LYS A 327 -7.81 1.26 -22.33
N PHE A 328 -8.49 0.94 -21.25
CA PHE A 328 -8.75 -0.44 -20.88
C PHE A 328 -9.79 -1.08 -21.79
N PRO A 329 -9.66 -2.38 -22.08
CA PRO A 329 -10.60 -3.09 -22.92
C PRO A 329 -12.04 -3.05 -22.36
N VAL A 330 -13.00 -3.10 -23.27
CA VAL A 330 -14.42 -3.28 -22.91
C VAL A 330 -14.73 -4.77 -23.02
N TYR A 331 -15.12 -5.34 -21.90
CA TYR A 331 -15.51 -6.74 -21.83
C TYR A 331 -17.04 -6.87 -21.75
N ASP A 332 -17.56 -7.96 -22.27
CA ASP A 332 -18.95 -8.37 -22.07
C ASP A 332 -19.10 -8.88 -20.62
N ASP A 333 -19.79 -8.10 -19.79
CA ASP A 333 -19.95 -8.37 -18.35
C ASP A 333 -20.66 -9.70 -18.06
N ASP A 334 -21.61 -10.10 -18.89
CA ASP A 334 -22.31 -11.39 -18.72
C ASP A 334 -21.35 -12.57 -18.97
N LYS A 335 -20.44 -12.41 -19.94
CA LYS A 335 -19.47 -13.42 -20.31
C LYS A 335 -18.26 -13.47 -19.38
N TYR A 336 -17.81 -12.32 -18.90
CA TYR A 336 -16.56 -12.16 -18.15
C TYR A 336 -16.76 -11.91 -16.65
N GLY A 337 -18.00 -11.92 -16.15
CA GLY A 337 -18.26 -11.80 -14.72
C GLY A 337 -18.18 -10.39 -14.17
N THR A 338 -18.87 -9.44 -14.81
CA THR A 338 -19.00 -8.05 -14.30
C THR A 338 -17.65 -7.29 -14.22
N VAL A 339 -16.79 -7.48 -15.21
CA VAL A 339 -15.45 -6.89 -15.30
C VAL A 339 -15.50 -5.36 -15.30
N THR A 340 -16.59 -4.74 -15.75
CA THR A 340 -16.79 -3.29 -15.73
C THR A 340 -16.62 -2.69 -14.32
N LEU A 341 -16.86 -3.47 -13.25
CA LEU A 341 -16.65 -3.03 -11.87
C LEU A 341 -15.19 -3.14 -11.39
N GLN A 342 -14.34 -3.85 -12.15
CA GLN A 342 -12.95 -4.03 -11.77
C GLN A 342 -12.16 -2.72 -11.93
N GLN A 343 -11.17 -2.52 -11.07
CA GLN A 343 -10.14 -1.50 -11.29
C GLN A 343 -9.08 -2.03 -12.25
N PHE A 344 -8.46 -1.10 -12.96
CA PHE A 344 -7.31 -1.34 -13.83
C PHE A 344 -6.11 -0.45 -13.48
N ALA A 345 -6.29 0.47 -12.54
CA ALA A 345 -5.21 1.19 -11.91
C ALA A 345 -5.67 1.71 -10.56
N HIS A 346 -4.76 1.78 -9.63
CA HIS A 346 -5.02 2.38 -8.32
C HIS A 346 -3.77 3.07 -7.77
N SER A 347 -3.98 4.08 -6.95
CA SER A 347 -2.88 4.66 -6.19
C SER A 347 -2.40 3.66 -5.14
N ILE A 348 -1.10 3.64 -4.95
CA ILE A 348 -0.39 2.75 -4.03
C ILE A 348 0.57 3.59 -3.17
N GLY A 349 0.94 3.10 -2.01
CA GLY A 349 1.84 3.82 -1.10
C GLY A 349 2.05 3.09 0.22
N LEU A 350 1.62 3.67 1.33
CA LEU A 350 1.61 3.01 2.64
C LEU A 350 0.51 1.95 2.77
N THR A 351 -0.44 1.93 1.84
CA THR A 351 -1.41 0.86 1.66
C THR A 351 -1.41 0.40 0.22
N LEU A 352 -1.83 -0.84 -0.02
CA LEU A 352 -1.98 -1.39 -1.36
C LEU A 352 -2.95 -0.56 -2.20
N TYR A 353 -4.03 -0.10 -1.60
CA TYR A 353 -5.01 0.78 -2.21
C TYR A 353 -5.08 2.09 -1.43
N GLU A 354 -4.73 3.21 -2.07
CA GLU A 354 -4.84 4.51 -1.42
C GLU A 354 -5.22 5.64 -2.41
N GLY A 355 -6.19 6.44 -2.03
CA GLY A 355 -6.59 7.62 -2.78
C GLY A 355 -7.38 7.32 -4.04
N MET A 356 -6.73 7.21 -5.20
CA MET A 356 -7.38 7.07 -6.48
C MET A 356 -7.52 5.59 -6.90
N TRP A 357 -8.72 5.25 -7.33
CA TRP A 357 -9.10 3.95 -7.89
C TRP A 357 -9.67 4.18 -9.29
N ILE A 358 -9.06 3.62 -10.33
CA ILE A 358 -9.45 3.86 -11.72
C ILE A 358 -10.21 2.65 -12.26
N SER A 359 -11.46 2.87 -12.64
CA SER A 359 -12.36 1.85 -13.17
C SER A 359 -13.30 2.46 -14.21
N ARG A 360 -13.66 1.68 -15.21
CA ARG A 360 -14.69 2.10 -16.18
C ARG A 360 -16.07 2.32 -15.53
N ALA A 361 -16.32 1.68 -14.39
CA ALA A 361 -17.59 1.79 -13.67
C ALA A 361 -17.94 3.22 -13.25
N TYR A 362 -16.93 4.03 -12.92
CA TYR A 362 -17.19 5.39 -12.40
C TYR A 362 -16.22 6.45 -12.91
N SER A 363 -14.97 6.13 -13.29
CA SER A 363 -13.99 7.13 -13.73
C SER A 363 -14.43 7.86 -15.01
N LEU A 364 -15.21 7.19 -15.87
CA LEU A 364 -15.77 7.82 -17.07
C LEU A 364 -16.77 8.93 -16.73
N LYS A 365 -17.49 8.81 -15.61
CA LYS A 365 -18.49 9.77 -15.18
C LYS A 365 -17.95 10.77 -14.16
N TYR A 366 -17.05 10.33 -13.29
CA TYR A 366 -16.46 11.09 -12.20
C TYR A 366 -14.93 11.11 -12.33
N PRO A 367 -14.38 11.85 -13.32
CA PRO A 367 -12.96 11.92 -13.55
C PRO A 367 -12.24 12.64 -12.39
N ALA A 368 -11.08 12.12 -12.00
CA ALA A 368 -10.18 12.73 -11.02
C ALA A 368 -8.86 13.11 -11.71
N GLU A 369 -8.29 14.24 -11.35
CA GLU A 369 -7.06 14.78 -11.93
C GLU A 369 -5.84 13.93 -11.57
N ILE A 370 -4.97 13.68 -12.55
CA ILE A 370 -3.67 13.02 -12.36
C ILE A 370 -2.62 14.10 -12.12
N LYS A 371 -1.93 14.03 -11.00
CA LYS A 371 -0.94 15.03 -10.55
C LYS A 371 0.46 14.46 -10.47
N PRO A 372 1.51 15.29 -10.63
CA PRO A 372 2.88 14.89 -10.36
C PRO A 372 3.02 14.27 -8.95
N ASN A 373 3.93 13.31 -8.84
CA ASN A 373 4.20 12.54 -7.63
C ASN A 373 3.05 11.64 -7.13
N MET A 374 1.99 11.45 -7.88
CA MET A 374 1.10 10.32 -7.64
C MET A 374 1.81 9.03 -8.04
N TYR A 375 1.69 8.00 -7.20
CA TYR A 375 2.27 6.68 -7.42
C TYR A 375 1.17 5.67 -7.66
N PHE A 376 1.24 4.92 -8.75
CA PHE A 376 0.19 4.01 -9.22
C PHE A 376 0.74 2.63 -9.54
N ALA A 377 -0.06 1.62 -9.25
CA ALA A 377 -0.08 0.34 -9.93
C ALA A 377 -1.07 0.42 -11.09
N VAL A 378 -0.62 0.04 -12.29
CA VAL A 378 -1.44 0.02 -13.53
C VAL A 378 -1.43 -1.39 -14.07
N GLU A 379 -2.61 -2.00 -14.18
CA GLU A 379 -2.77 -3.42 -14.46
C GLU A 379 -3.84 -3.70 -15.51
N THR A 380 -3.70 -4.80 -16.24
CA THR A 380 -4.73 -5.30 -17.15
C THR A 380 -4.58 -6.80 -17.38
N PHE A 381 -5.53 -7.40 -18.06
CA PHE A 381 -5.49 -8.81 -18.43
C PHE A 381 -6.01 -9.01 -19.85
N ALA A 382 -5.64 -10.13 -20.45
CA ALA A 382 -6.25 -10.64 -21.68
C ALA A 382 -6.56 -12.13 -21.54
N GLY A 383 -7.64 -12.57 -22.17
CA GLY A 383 -8.18 -13.92 -22.09
C GLY A 383 -9.60 -13.93 -21.54
N HIS A 384 -10.18 -15.10 -21.51
CA HIS A 384 -11.54 -15.31 -21.03
C HIS A 384 -11.49 -16.01 -19.66
N PRO A 385 -12.31 -15.62 -18.65
CA PRO A 385 -12.31 -16.28 -17.33
C PRO A 385 -12.59 -17.79 -17.36
N LEU A 386 -13.23 -18.29 -18.42
CA LEU A 386 -13.55 -19.70 -18.63
C LEU A 386 -12.64 -20.37 -19.66
N LEU A 387 -11.60 -19.68 -20.17
CA LEU A 387 -10.58 -20.28 -21.02
C LEU A 387 -9.50 -20.95 -20.19
N GLU A 388 -8.72 -21.82 -20.81
CA GLU A 388 -7.69 -22.61 -20.13
C GLU A 388 -6.58 -21.76 -19.51
N GLN A 389 -6.29 -20.57 -20.06
CA GLN A 389 -5.21 -19.68 -19.62
C GLN A 389 -5.55 -18.21 -19.88
N THR A 390 -5.06 -17.35 -18.99
CA THR A 390 -5.17 -15.88 -19.08
C THR A 390 -3.79 -15.26 -18.89
N VAL A 391 -3.55 -14.12 -19.51
CA VAL A 391 -2.38 -13.25 -19.30
C VAL A 391 -2.80 -12.07 -18.43
N ARG A 392 -1.95 -11.70 -17.47
CA ARG A 392 -2.08 -10.50 -16.65
C ARG A 392 -0.73 -9.80 -16.57
N LEU A 393 -0.71 -8.49 -16.74
CA LEU A 393 0.47 -7.65 -16.68
C LEU A 393 0.17 -6.39 -15.89
N GLU A 394 1.15 -5.90 -15.14
CA GLU A 394 1.03 -4.74 -14.28
C GLU A 394 2.38 -4.06 -14.08
N CYS A 395 2.38 -2.76 -13.91
CA CYS A 395 3.56 -1.95 -13.61
C CYS A 395 3.27 -0.90 -12.56
N ASP A 396 4.24 -0.70 -11.67
CA ASP A 396 4.28 0.49 -10.82
C ASP A 396 4.96 1.66 -11.50
N LEU A 397 4.37 2.83 -11.34
CA LEU A 397 4.91 4.07 -11.87
C LEU A 397 4.63 5.28 -10.97
N VAL A 398 5.48 6.29 -11.07
CA VAL A 398 5.21 7.62 -10.53
C VAL A 398 4.92 8.60 -11.67
N VAL A 399 3.95 9.45 -11.48
CA VAL A 399 3.68 10.58 -12.39
C VAL A 399 4.74 11.65 -12.18
N THR A 400 5.40 12.07 -13.26
CA THR A 400 6.38 13.15 -13.25
C THR A 400 5.76 14.48 -13.73
N ASP A 401 6.51 15.58 -13.74
CA ASP A 401 6.00 16.86 -14.24
C ASP A 401 5.63 16.86 -15.74
N LYS A 402 6.14 15.88 -16.51
CA LYS A 402 5.96 15.83 -17.98
C LYS A 402 5.39 14.51 -18.50
N GLY A 403 5.24 13.52 -17.65
CA GLY A 403 4.81 12.18 -18.05
C GLY A 403 4.80 11.24 -16.83
N HIS A 404 5.48 10.11 -16.95
CA HIS A 404 5.62 9.13 -15.90
C HIS A 404 7.04 8.51 -15.91
N GLU A 405 7.39 7.86 -14.79
CA GLU A 405 8.60 7.04 -14.65
C GLU A 405 8.18 5.67 -14.10
N LEU A 406 8.50 4.61 -14.83
CA LEU A 406 8.28 3.23 -14.35
C LEU A 406 9.26 2.91 -13.23
N PHE A 407 8.77 2.27 -12.17
CA PHE A 407 9.59 1.82 -11.05
C PHE A 407 9.85 0.32 -11.09
N THR A 408 8.91 -0.47 -11.59
CA THR A 408 9.07 -1.90 -11.82
C THR A 408 9.66 -2.14 -13.19
N LEU A 409 10.96 -2.44 -13.22
CA LEU A 409 11.78 -2.52 -14.43
C LEU A 409 12.09 -3.95 -14.89
N PHE A 410 11.62 -4.97 -14.13
CA PHE A 410 11.76 -6.36 -14.58
C PHE A 410 11.10 -6.52 -15.95
N PRO A 411 11.81 -7.05 -16.97
CA PRO A 411 11.36 -6.99 -18.36
C PRO A 411 10.09 -7.82 -18.62
N PHE A 412 9.36 -7.43 -19.64
CA PHE A 412 8.33 -8.26 -20.25
C PHE A 412 8.97 -9.40 -21.06
N GLU A 413 8.24 -10.48 -21.29
CA GLU A 413 8.74 -11.64 -22.04
C GLU A 413 8.80 -11.35 -23.53
N GLU A 414 10.01 -11.16 -24.05
CA GLU A 414 10.22 -10.86 -25.48
C GLU A 414 9.68 -11.95 -26.42
N GLU A 415 9.80 -13.24 -26.04
CA GLU A 415 9.27 -14.34 -26.84
C GLU A 415 7.76 -14.34 -26.97
N MET A 416 7.06 -13.70 -26.01
CA MET A 416 5.62 -13.52 -26.03
C MET A 416 5.19 -12.32 -26.86
N LEU A 417 6.09 -11.38 -27.14
CA LEU A 417 5.83 -10.16 -27.92
C LEU A 417 6.23 -10.29 -29.41
N LYS A 418 7.05 -11.28 -29.73
CA LYS A 418 7.49 -11.60 -31.11
C LYS A 418 6.56 -12.62 -31.75
#